data_753515e8f51475e07c91e92369d811db
#
_entry.id   753515e8f51475e07c91e92369d811db
#
_cell.length_a   1.000
_cell.length_b   1.000
_cell.length_c   1.000
_cell.angle_alpha   90.00
_cell.angle_beta   90.00
_cell.angle_gamma   90.00
#
_symmetry.space_group_name_H-M   'P 1'
#
loop_
_entity.id
_entity.type
_entity.pdbx_description
1 polymer ?
#
loop_
_entity_poly.entity_id
_entity_poly.type
_entity_poly.pdbx_seq_one_letter_code
_entity_poly.pdbx_strand_id
1 'polypeptide(L)'
;MTNLLAALALAAIIAGEAPGCPVEAKLAVANVHSRNAVWYGDAQPTALDLYVALNWQQYPDPTHGATYLIHPTDRERMPWLVEQTGAWTCASTELEAWR
;
A
#
# COMPACT_ATOMS: atom_id res chain seq x y z
N MET A 1 8.67 -18.72 -2.39
CA MET A 1 8.05 -18.92 -1.07
C MET A 1 8.19 -17.64 -0.24
N THR A 2 7.13 -17.16 0.35
CA THR A 2 7.16 -15.93 1.14
C THR A 2 7.83 -16.18 2.49
N ASN A 3 8.84 -15.36 2.82
CA ASN A 3 9.47 -15.40 4.14
C ASN A 3 8.48 -14.85 5.18
N LEU A 4 8.23 -15.60 6.24
CA LEU A 4 7.26 -15.23 7.27
C LEU A 4 7.62 -13.91 7.96
N LEU A 5 8.91 -13.69 8.26
CA LEU A 5 9.34 -12.42 8.87
C LEU A 5 9.10 -11.24 7.95
N ALA A 6 9.40 -11.41 6.65
CA ALA A 6 9.13 -10.37 5.65
C ALA A 6 7.63 -10.11 5.52
N ALA A 7 6.80 -11.15 5.57
CA ALA A 7 5.35 -11.01 5.52
C ALA A 7 4.81 -10.29 6.75
N LEU A 8 5.33 -10.58 7.95
CA LEU A 8 4.92 -9.87 9.17
C LEU A 8 5.30 -8.40 9.12
N ALA A 9 6.49 -8.08 8.62
CA ALA A 9 6.92 -6.69 8.44
C ALA A 9 6.02 -5.96 7.44
N LEU A 10 5.71 -6.59 6.31
CA LEU A 10 4.82 -6.02 5.32
C LEU A 10 3.40 -5.84 5.87
N ALA A 11 2.90 -6.80 6.66
CA ALA A 11 1.58 -6.70 7.28
C ALA A 11 1.49 -5.48 8.21
N ALA A 12 2.54 -5.21 8.98
CA ALA A 12 2.58 -4.03 9.85
C ALA A 12 2.57 -2.72 9.04
N ILE A 13 3.26 -2.69 7.91
CA ILE A 13 3.25 -1.55 6.98
C ILE A 13 1.85 -1.35 6.39
N ILE A 14 1.21 -2.43 5.93
CA ILE A 14 -0.16 -2.39 5.40
C ILE A 14 -1.12 -1.86 6.47
N ALA A 15 -1.00 -2.33 7.70
CA ALA A 15 -1.85 -1.91 8.81
C ALA A 15 -1.68 -0.42 9.11
N GLY A 16 -0.45 0.10 9.06
CA GLY A 16 -0.16 1.50 9.31
C GLY A 16 -0.59 2.42 8.18
N GLU A 17 -0.42 1.99 6.93
CA GLU A 17 -0.69 2.81 5.75
C GLU A 17 -2.14 2.75 5.30
N ALA A 18 -2.78 1.60 5.43
CA ALA A 18 -4.14 1.35 4.93
C ALA A 18 -5.07 0.80 6.04
N PRO A 19 -5.17 1.46 7.20
CA PRO A 19 -6.05 1.01 8.28
C PRO A 19 -7.51 1.14 7.87
N GLY A 20 -8.30 0.10 8.11
CA GLY A 20 -9.72 0.11 7.77
C GLY A 20 -10.02 0.20 6.28
N CYS A 21 -9.04 -0.08 5.44
CA CYS A 21 -9.18 -0.02 3.99
C CYS A 21 -9.66 -1.36 3.41
N PRO A 22 -10.27 -1.34 2.21
CA PRO A 22 -10.60 -2.56 1.50
C PRO A 22 -9.32 -3.28 1.03
N VAL A 23 -9.48 -4.57 0.66
CA VAL A 23 -8.36 -5.41 0.19
C VAL A 23 -7.57 -4.74 -0.92
N GLU A 24 -8.25 -4.10 -1.88
CA GLU A 24 -7.59 -3.48 -3.02
C GLU A 24 -6.59 -2.41 -2.60
N ALA A 25 -6.92 -1.56 -1.63
CA ALA A 25 -6.00 -0.55 -1.13
C ALA A 25 -4.82 -1.19 -0.39
N LYS A 26 -5.04 -2.29 0.32
CA LYS A 26 -3.97 -3.03 0.99
C LYS A 26 -3.04 -3.70 -0.03
N LEU A 27 -3.58 -4.23 -1.12
CA LEU A 27 -2.79 -4.75 -2.25
C LEU A 27 -1.96 -3.62 -2.89
N ALA A 28 -2.52 -2.41 -2.97
CA ALA A 28 -1.78 -1.25 -3.47
C ALA A 28 -0.54 -0.96 -2.64
N VAL A 29 -0.65 -1.00 -1.31
CA VAL A 29 0.49 -0.82 -0.40
C VAL A 29 1.57 -1.87 -0.68
N ALA A 30 1.20 -3.14 -0.75
CA ALA A 30 2.16 -4.22 -0.99
C ALA A 30 2.89 -4.06 -2.32
N ASN A 31 2.16 -3.75 -3.39
CA ASN A 31 2.74 -3.58 -4.72
C ASN A 31 3.68 -2.38 -4.81
N VAL A 32 3.27 -1.23 -4.29
CA VAL A 32 4.12 -0.03 -4.31
C VAL A 32 5.36 -0.24 -3.45
N HIS A 33 5.20 -0.82 -2.27
CA HIS A 33 6.34 -1.09 -1.38
C HIS A 33 7.36 -2.00 -2.04
N SER A 34 6.94 -2.97 -2.85
CA SER A 34 7.85 -3.87 -3.55
C SER A 34 8.71 -3.16 -4.61
N ARG A 35 8.21 -2.07 -5.18
CA ARG A 35 8.91 -1.31 -6.22
C ARG A 35 9.67 -0.10 -5.67
N ASN A 36 9.16 0.50 -4.61
CA ASN A 36 9.74 1.68 -4.02
C ASN A 36 9.60 1.55 -2.50
N ALA A 37 10.65 1.07 -1.86
CA ALA A 37 10.68 0.80 -0.42
C ALA A 37 10.81 2.09 0.38
N VAL A 38 9.93 3.07 0.14
CA VAL A 38 9.84 4.25 0.98
C VAL A 38 9.33 3.84 2.36
N TRP A 39 9.62 4.66 3.36
CA TRP A 39 9.18 4.38 4.70
C TRP A 39 7.68 4.65 4.83
N TYR A 40 6.96 3.65 5.31
CA TYR A 40 5.54 3.76 5.66
C TYR A 40 5.42 3.69 7.18
N GLY A 41 4.36 4.28 7.70
CA GLY A 41 3.99 4.05 9.10
C GLY A 41 3.65 2.58 9.31
N ASP A 42 3.82 2.09 10.55
CA ASP A 42 3.44 0.73 10.89
C ASP A 42 2.44 0.71 12.04
N ALA A 43 1.73 -0.40 12.15
CA ALA A 43 0.73 -0.61 13.20
C ALA A 43 0.55 -2.11 13.43
N GLN A 44 -0.22 -2.46 14.46
CA GLN A 44 -0.56 -3.84 14.74
C GLN A 44 -1.41 -4.40 13.58
N PRO A 45 -0.94 -5.44 12.89
CA PRO A 45 -1.67 -5.98 11.75
C PRO A 45 -2.92 -6.74 12.17
N THR A 46 -3.95 -6.66 11.31
CA THR A 46 -5.14 -7.51 11.41
C THR A 46 -4.93 -8.80 10.64
N ALA A 47 -5.87 -9.73 10.76
CA ALA A 47 -5.84 -10.97 9.97
C ALA A 47 -5.86 -10.68 8.47
N LEU A 48 -6.60 -9.66 8.03
CA LEU A 48 -6.66 -9.26 6.63
C LEU A 48 -5.30 -8.73 6.14
N ASP A 49 -4.62 -7.93 6.97
CA ASP A 49 -3.29 -7.43 6.63
C ASP A 49 -2.30 -8.58 6.43
N LEU A 50 -2.35 -9.58 7.30
CA LEU A 50 -1.51 -10.77 7.19
C LEU A 50 -1.84 -11.56 5.92
N TYR A 51 -3.11 -11.74 5.62
CA TYR A 51 -3.54 -12.43 4.41
C TYR A 51 -2.98 -11.75 3.16
N VAL A 52 -3.11 -10.43 3.08
CA VAL A 52 -2.59 -9.66 1.93
C VAL A 52 -1.07 -9.77 1.87
N ALA A 53 -0.37 -9.65 2.99
CA ALA A 53 1.08 -9.74 3.03
C ALA A 53 1.60 -11.10 2.54
N LEU A 54 0.85 -12.18 2.79
CA LEU A 54 1.22 -13.52 2.38
C LEU A 54 0.85 -13.83 0.92
N ASN A 55 -0.14 -13.15 0.36
CA ASN A 55 -0.77 -13.56 -0.90
C ASN A 55 -0.81 -12.50 -2.00
N TRP A 56 -0.29 -11.28 -1.78
CA TRP A 56 -0.46 -10.17 -2.70
C TRP A 56 0.04 -10.46 -4.12
N GLN A 57 1.07 -11.28 -4.27
CA GLN A 57 1.64 -11.61 -5.59
C GLN A 57 0.71 -12.47 -6.44
N GLN A 58 -0.32 -13.07 -5.84
CA GLN A 58 -1.31 -13.90 -6.54
C GLN A 58 -2.46 -13.08 -7.13
N TYR A 59 -2.49 -11.78 -6.86
CA TYR A 59 -3.55 -10.88 -7.32
C TYR A 59 -3.01 -9.87 -8.32
N PRO A 60 -3.85 -9.35 -9.23
CA PRO A 60 -3.45 -8.27 -10.10
C PRO A 60 -3.02 -7.04 -9.29
N ASP A 61 -2.07 -6.28 -9.82
CA ASP A 61 -1.64 -5.03 -9.22
C ASP A 61 -2.71 -3.94 -9.45
N PRO A 62 -3.39 -3.46 -8.41
CA PRO A 62 -4.45 -2.46 -8.57
C PRO A 62 -3.89 -1.06 -8.88
N THR A 63 -2.57 -0.88 -8.76
CA THR A 63 -1.92 0.42 -8.98
C THR A 63 -1.40 0.61 -10.41
N HIS A 64 -1.49 -0.43 -11.25
CA HIS A 64 -0.99 -0.40 -12.63
C HIS A 64 0.48 0.04 -12.72
N GLY A 65 1.31 -0.47 -11.84
CA GLY A 65 2.75 -0.21 -11.85
C GLY A 65 3.18 1.06 -11.15
N ALA A 66 2.37 1.63 -10.26
CA ALA A 66 2.71 2.83 -9.51
C ALA A 66 3.99 2.64 -8.68
N THR A 67 4.76 3.71 -8.53
CA THR A 67 5.95 3.77 -7.70
C THR A 67 5.76 4.58 -6.43
N TYR A 68 4.67 5.34 -6.33
CA TYR A 68 4.34 6.14 -5.15
C TYR A 68 2.92 5.87 -4.71
N LEU A 69 2.74 5.78 -3.39
CA LEU A 69 1.43 5.73 -2.76
C LEU A 69 1.43 6.83 -1.69
N ILE A 70 0.54 7.80 -1.85
CA ILE A 70 0.55 9.00 -1.03
C ILE A 70 -0.85 9.33 -0.51
N HIS A 71 -0.91 10.14 0.53
CA HIS A 71 -2.14 10.82 0.91
C HIS A 71 -2.35 12.02 -0.02
N PRO A 72 -3.59 12.38 -0.38
CA PRO A 72 -3.85 13.52 -1.27
C PRO A 72 -3.22 14.84 -0.80
N THR A 73 -3.10 15.02 0.52
CA THR A 73 -2.49 16.21 1.11
C THR A 73 -1.00 16.35 0.85
N ASP A 74 -0.33 15.26 0.44
CA ASP A 74 1.11 15.27 0.17
C ASP A 74 1.44 15.63 -1.28
N ARG A 75 0.44 15.73 -2.15
CA ARG A 75 0.64 15.95 -3.58
C ARG A 75 1.41 17.22 -3.88
N GLU A 76 1.13 18.30 -3.15
CA GLU A 76 1.79 19.59 -3.37
C GLU A 76 3.28 19.55 -3.10
N ARG A 77 3.71 18.66 -2.20
CA ARG A 77 5.14 18.49 -1.85
C ARG A 77 5.87 17.57 -2.81
N MET A 78 5.14 16.98 -3.77
CA MET A 78 5.69 16.00 -4.70
C MET A 78 5.35 16.38 -6.15
N PRO A 79 5.89 17.54 -6.62
CA PRO A 79 5.54 18.06 -7.96
C PRO A 79 6.07 17.21 -9.12
N TRP A 80 6.94 16.24 -8.85
CA TRP A 80 7.45 15.31 -9.86
C TRP A 80 6.46 14.19 -10.19
N LEU A 81 5.35 14.06 -9.46
CA LEU A 81 4.32 13.07 -9.75
C LEU A 81 3.54 13.52 -10.98
N VAL A 82 3.45 12.65 -12.00
CA VAL A 82 2.86 13.00 -13.28
C VAL A 82 1.58 12.26 -13.59
N GLU A 83 1.48 10.98 -13.22
CA GLU A 83 0.34 10.16 -13.61
C GLU A 83 -0.26 9.47 -12.39
N GLN A 84 -1.50 9.80 -12.08
CA GLN A 84 -2.27 9.10 -11.06
C GLN A 84 -2.84 7.82 -11.67
N THR A 85 -2.56 6.68 -11.05
CA THR A 85 -2.96 5.37 -11.57
C THR A 85 -4.04 4.70 -10.74
N GLY A 86 -4.37 5.25 -9.58
CA GLY A 86 -5.43 4.73 -8.73
C GLY A 86 -5.70 5.63 -7.54
N ALA A 87 -6.85 5.42 -6.92
CA ALA A 87 -7.25 6.12 -5.71
C ALA A 87 -8.20 5.25 -4.89
N TRP A 88 -8.08 5.33 -3.57
CA TRP A 88 -8.93 4.56 -2.64
C TRP A 88 -9.33 5.45 -1.48
N THR A 89 -10.63 5.47 -1.20
CA THR A 89 -11.17 6.14 -0.01
C THR A 89 -11.53 5.08 1.02
N CYS A 90 -10.92 5.18 2.19
CA CYS A 90 -11.14 4.27 3.30
C CYS A 90 -11.84 5.00 4.45
N ALA A 91 -12.22 4.25 5.50
CA ALA A 91 -12.93 4.84 6.64
C ALA A 91 -12.14 5.96 7.33
N SER A 92 -10.82 5.83 7.41
CA SER A 92 -9.96 6.76 8.16
C SER A 92 -8.84 7.38 7.34
N THR A 93 -8.72 7.05 6.05
CA THR A 93 -7.63 7.55 5.22
C THR A 93 -8.03 7.57 3.74
N GLU A 94 -7.28 8.33 2.96
CA GLU A 94 -7.36 8.30 1.51
C GLU A 94 -5.98 8.06 0.94
N LEU A 95 -5.91 7.25 -0.12
CA LEU A 95 -4.65 6.90 -0.77
C LEU A 95 -4.73 7.13 -2.26
N GLU A 96 -3.64 7.62 -2.84
CA GLU A 96 -3.48 7.79 -4.28
C GLU A 96 -2.22 7.10 -4.75
N ALA A 97 -2.34 6.36 -5.85
CA ALA A 97 -1.20 5.72 -6.51
C ALA A 97 -0.75 6.57 -7.69
N TRP A 98 0.57 6.78 -7.81
CA TRP A 98 1.17 7.64 -8.82
C TRP A 98 2.43 7.02 -9.43
N ARG A 99 2.71 7.37 -10.65
CA ARG A 99 3.97 7.04 -11.32
C ARG A 99 4.49 8.19 -12.16
#